data_a8a690a9dbc9048b5fd112dfff7cfce6
#
_entry.id   a8a690a9dbc9048b5fd112dfff7cfce6
#
_cell.length_a   1.000
_cell.length_b   1.000
_cell.length_c   1.000
_cell.angle_alpha   90.00
_cell.angle_beta   90.00
_cell.angle_gamma   90.00
#
_symmetry.space_group_name_H-M   'P 1'
#
loop_
_entity.id
_entity.type
_entity.pdbx_description
1 polymer ?
#
loop_
_entity_poly.entity_id
_entity_poly.type
_entity_poly.pdbx_seq_one_letter_code
_entity_poly.pdbx_strand_id
1 'polypeptide(L)'
;VANPGYLTPPTTVTYYFGGGRGMDVSDTIVTTDLSVNYTLPFRALGPRAEFFFRFIMDNLFNADAIDGPNGTVLTAATDSTLKTFNPFTETPVEGVNYRLGPDFGKAISASAYQTPRSFYFSGGFRF
;
A
#
# COMPACT_ATOMS: atom_id res chain seq x y z
N VAL A 1 15.37 35.25 -0.25
CA VAL A 1 14.58 34.49 0.74
C VAL A 1 14.98 35.00 2.11
N ALA A 2 14.02 35.46 2.92
CA ALA A 2 14.32 35.89 4.29
C ALA A 2 14.80 34.65 5.09
N ASN A 3 15.86 34.85 5.88
CA ASN A 3 16.34 33.81 6.77
C ASN A 3 15.36 33.65 7.94
N PRO A 4 14.69 32.49 8.12
CA PRO A 4 13.70 32.26 9.17
C PRO A 4 14.32 32.01 10.57
N GLY A 5 15.55 32.47 10.82
CA GLY A 5 16.23 32.33 12.11
C GLY A 5 17.26 31.20 12.18
N TYR A 6 17.62 30.59 11.06
CA TYR A 6 18.68 29.58 11.00
C TYR A 6 20.06 30.24 10.81
N LEU A 7 21.11 29.67 11.39
CA LEU A 7 22.49 30.06 11.13
C LEU A 7 22.87 29.88 9.65
N THR A 8 22.38 28.79 9.06
CA THR A 8 22.49 28.51 7.62
C THR A 8 21.06 28.32 7.11
N PRO A 9 20.60 29.15 6.15
CA PRO A 9 19.26 28.96 5.58
C PRO A 9 19.11 27.57 4.97
N PRO A 10 17.98 26.87 5.21
CA PRO A 10 17.75 25.59 4.56
C PRO A 10 17.62 25.78 3.05
N THR A 11 18.23 24.88 2.29
CA THR A 11 18.16 24.85 0.83
C THR A 11 16.99 24.04 0.32
N THR A 12 16.40 23.21 1.19
CA THR A 12 15.25 22.35 0.89
C THR A 12 14.23 22.43 2.00
N VAL A 13 12.97 22.37 1.64
CA VAL A 13 11.85 22.35 2.57
C VAL A 13 10.89 21.24 2.15
N THR A 14 10.41 20.46 3.12
CA THR A 14 9.38 19.46 2.88
C THR A 14 8.00 20.09 3.03
N TYR A 15 7.17 19.92 2.02
CA TYR A 15 5.78 20.37 2.00
C TYR A 15 4.82 19.19 2.01
N TYR A 16 3.71 19.42 2.68
CA TYR A 16 2.54 18.57 2.62
C TYR A 16 1.43 19.38 1.95
N PHE A 17 1.00 18.93 0.77
CA PHE A 17 -0.15 19.50 0.08
C PHE A 17 -1.44 18.92 0.66
N GLY A 18 -2.55 19.67 0.56
CA GLY A 18 -3.86 19.19 1.01
C GLY A 18 -4.17 19.43 2.50
N GLY A 19 -3.33 20.22 3.23
CA GLY A 19 -3.65 20.59 4.61
C GLY A 19 -2.74 19.99 5.67
N GLY A 20 -1.76 19.17 5.28
CA GLY A 20 -0.73 18.70 6.20
C GLY A 20 -0.51 17.18 6.18
N ARG A 21 0.33 16.73 7.08
CA ARG A 21 0.66 15.32 7.22
C ARG A 21 -0.54 14.52 7.71
N GLY A 22 -0.89 13.44 7.02
CA GLY A 22 -1.96 12.52 7.42
C GLY A 22 -3.36 12.94 6.95
N MET A 23 -3.47 13.90 6.04
CA MET A 23 -4.76 14.24 5.42
C MET A 23 -5.25 13.17 4.46
N ASP A 24 -4.33 12.55 3.75
CA ASP A 24 -4.63 11.41 2.87
C ASP A 24 -4.30 10.11 3.60
N VAL A 25 -5.23 9.19 3.60
CA VAL A 25 -5.07 7.84 4.15
C VAL A 25 -5.24 6.81 3.03
N SER A 26 -4.38 5.81 3.03
CA SER A 26 -4.52 4.64 2.14
C SER A 26 -5.70 3.78 2.57
N ASP A 27 -6.11 2.86 1.71
CA ASP A 27 -7.11 1.86 2.07
C ASP A 27 -6.69 1.05 3.29
N THR A 28 -7.66 0.60 4.06
CA THR A 28 -7.40 -0.32 5.17
C THR A 28 -7.09 -1.70 4.62
N ILE A 29 -5.88 -2.18 4.87
CA ILE A 29 -5.49 -3.54 4.49
C ILE A 29 -6.03 -4.52 5.53
N VAL A 30 -6.86 -5.45 5.08
CA VAL A 30 -7.39 -6.54 5.91
C VAL A 30 -7.12 -7.86 5.19
N THR A 31 -6.42 -8.77 5.86
CA THR A 31 -6.17 -10.12 5.35
C THR A 31 -6.80 -11.14 6.29
N THR A 32 -7.49 -12.10 5.73
CA THR A 32 -8.03 -13.25 6.44
C THR A 32 -7.57 -14.51 5.72
N ASP A 33 -6.89 -15.39 6.43
CA ASP A 33 -6.34 -16.62 5.88
C ASP A 33 -7.04 -17.83 6.50
N LEU A 34 -7.18 -18.89 5.71
CA LEU A 34 -7.75 -20.16 6.14
C LEU A 34 -6.70 -21.27 5.99
N SER A 35 -6.49 -22.04 7.04
CA SER A 35 -5.67 -23.24 6.98
C SER A 35 -6.44 -24.43 7.53
N VAL A 36 -6.50 -25.49 6.72
CA VAL A 36 -7.11 -26.78 7.08
C VAL A 36 -6.06 -27.86 6.99
N ASN A 37 -5.82 -28.55 8.11
CA ASN A 37 -4.94 -29.70 8.17
C ASN A 37 -5.78 -30.91 8.55
N TYR A 38 -5.72 -31.96 7.78
CA TYR A 38 -6.44 -33.19 8.02
C TYR A 38 -5.51 -34.40 7.93
N THR A 39 -5.59 -35.27 8.93
CA THR A 39 -4.79 -36.51 8.98
C THR A 39 -5.75 -37.67 9.11
N LEU A 40 -5.61 -38.65 8.23
CA LEU A 40 -6.40 -39.87 8.19
C LEU A 40 -5.50 -41.08 8.43
N PRO A 41 -5.72 -41.89 9.48
CA PRO A 41 -4.98 -43.12 9.67
C PRO A 41 -5.32 -44.11 8.56
N PHE A 42 -4.29 -44.63 7.89
CA PHE A 42 -4.45 -45.56 6.77
C PHE A 42 -3.88 -46.94 7.11
N ARG A 43 -4.61 -47.68 7.94
CA ARG A 43 -4.17 -48.96 8.53
C ARG A 43 -3.84 -50.07 7.51
N ALA A 44 -4.30 -49.93 6.27
CA ALA A 44 -3.96 -50.89 5.20
C ALA A 44 -2.46 -50.92 4.84
N LEU A 45 -1.73 -49.84 5.13
CA LEU A 45 -0.28 -49.73 4.88
C LEU A 45 0.58 -49.90 6.15
N GLY A 46 -0.07 -50.18 7.29
CA GLY A 46 0.64 -50.39 8.57
C GLY A 46 0.03 -49.64 9.73
N PRO A 47 0.41 -49.97 10.99
CA PRO A 47 -0.22 -49.42 12.20
C PRO A 47 0.11 -47.93 12.42
N ARG A 48 1.14 -47.41 11.76
CA ARG A 48 1.58 -46.00 11.85
C ARG A 48 1.37 -45.23 10.54
N ALA A 49 0.80 -45.86 9.52
CA ALA A 49 0.58 -45.19 8.25
C ALA A 49 -0.56 -44.18 8.34
N GLU A 50 -0.28 -42.98 7.91
CA GLU A 50 -1.21 -41.87 7.91
C GLU A 50 -1.18 -41.18 6.53
N PHE A 51 -2.34 -40.83 6.05
CA PHE A 51 -2.49 -39.89 4.94
C PHE A 51 -2.69 -38.49 5.55
N PHE A 52 -1.95 -37.49 5.12
CA PHE A 52 -2.18 -36.10 5.51
C PHE A 52 -2.58 -35.28 4.30
N PHE A 53 -3.45 -34.33 4.55
CA PHE A 53 -3.87 -33.30 3.59
C PHE A 53 -3.79 -31.94 4.27
N ARG A 54 -3.19 -30.98 3.60
CA ARG A 54 -3.13 -29.59 4.02
C ARG A 54 -3.64 -28.69 2.91
N PHE A 55 -4.57 -27.82 3.26
CA PHE A 55 -5.08 -26.77 2.41
C PHE A 55 -4.83 -25.43 3.10
N ILE A 56 -4.28 -24.47 2.36
CA ILE A 56 -4.11 -23.09 2.80
C ILE A 56 -4.76 -22.22 1.73
N MET A 57 -5.49 -21.23 2.19
CA MET A 57 -6.06 -20.17 1.37
C MET A 57 -5.66 -18.84 1.99
N ASP A 58 -4.83 -18.08 1.31
CA ASP A 58 -4.48 -16.72 1.70
C ASP A 58 -5.50 -15.76 1.09
N ASN A 59 -5.81 -14.69 1.82
CA ASN A 59 -6.79 -13.68 1.46
C ASN A 59 -8.16 -14.30 1.09
N LEU A 60 -8.76 -15.01 2.03
CA LEU A 60 -10.02 -15.74 1.88
C LEU A 60 -11.14 -14.94 1.20
N PHE A 61 -11.28 -13.67 1.55
CA PHE A 61 -12.33 -12.78 1.02
C PHE A 61 -11.91 -12.07 -0.26
N ASN A 62 -10.67 -12.30 -0.75
CA ASN A 62 -10.10 -11.63 -1.91
C ASN A 62 -10.19 -10.10 -1.80
N ALA A 63 -9.83 -9.56 -0.63
CA ALA A 63 -9.76 -8.13 -0.43
C ALA A 63 -8.71 -7.52 -1.36
N ASP A 64 -9.00 -6.35 -1.92
CA ASP A 64 -8.24 -5.69 -3.00
C ASP A 64 -7.83 -4.27 -2.65
N ALA A 65 -7.59 -3.99 -1.36
CA ALA A 65 -7.14 -2.69 -0.89
C ALA A 65 -5.89 -2.19 -1.63
N ILE A 66 -5.82 -0.89 -1.89
CA ILE A 66 -4.66 -0.25 -2.51
C ILE A 66 -3.58 -0.03 -1.46
N ASP A 67 -2.44 -0.74 -1.61
CA ASP A 67 -1.26 -0.62 -0.74
C ASP A 67 -0.28 0.46 -1.25
N GLY A 68 -0.27 0.71 -2.56
CA GLY A 68 0.58 1.69 -3.22
C GLY A 68 -0.20 2.74 -4.01
N PRO A 69 -0.86 3.71 -3.34
CA PRO A 69 -1.58 4.77 -4.04
C PRO A 69 -0.62 5.72 -4.75
N ASN A 70 -1.06 6.28 -5.88
CA ASN A 70 -0.35 7.33 -6.58
C ASN A 70 -0.47 8.64 -5.79
N GLY A 71 0.67 9.17 -5.33
CA GLY A 71 0.76 10.43 -4.60
C GLY A 71 1.19 11.62 -5.47
N THR A 72 1.03 11.55 -6.80
CA THR A 72 1.48 12.61 -7.71
C THR A 72 0.71 13.91 -7.49
N VAL A 73 1.44 14.97 -7.18
CA VAL A 73 0.96 16.35 -7.08
C VAL A 73 1.63 17.18 -8.17
N LEU A 74 0.82 17.89 -8.94
CA LEU A 74 1.30 18.83 -9.96
C LEU A 74 1.60 20.18 -9.30
N THR A 75 2.73 20.76 -9.67
CA THR A 75 3.19 22.07 -9.19
C THR A 75 3.58 22.95 -10.38
N ALA A 76 3.96 24.19 -10.16
CA ALA A 76 4.43 25.10 -11.21
C ALA A 76 5.62 24.55 -12.02
N ALA A 77 6.36 23.59 -11.49
CA ALA A 77 7.45 22.92 -12.21
C ALA A 77 6.94 21.91 -13.26
N THR A 78 5.75 21.34 -13.06
CA THR A 78 5.16 20.31 -13.91
C THR A 78 3.91 20.79 -14.66
N ASP A 79 3.37 21.93 -14.25
CA ASP A 79 2.16 22.53 -14.84
C ASP A 79 2.31 24.06 -14.86
N SER A 80 2.52 24.62 -16.03
CA SER A 80 2.76 26.05 -16.25
C SER A 80 1.55 26.96 -15.94
N THR A 81 0.39 26.38 -15.70
CA THR A 81 -0.82 27.15 -15.29
C THR A 81 -0.81 27.47 -13.79
N LEU A 82 0.00 26.76 -13.01
CA LEU A 82 0.14 26.96 -11.58
C LEU A 82 1.22 28.01 -11.27
N LYS A 83 1.08 28.65 -10.12
CA LYS A 83 2.00 29.71 -9.66
C LYS A 83 2.99 29.12 -8.65
N THR A 84 4.22 29.59 -8.73
CA THR A 84 5.21 29.34 -7.66
C THR A 84 4.79 30.04 -6.37
N PHE A 85 5.25 29.55 -5.24
CA PHE A 85 5.04 30.13 -3.92
C PHE A 85 6.35 30.10 -3.12
N ASN A 86 6.44 30.94 -2.10
CA ASN A 86 7.58 30.94 -1.19
C ASN A 86 7.32 29.98 -0.03
N PRO A 87 8.05 28.87 0.03
CA PRO A 87 7.85 27.85 1.03
C PRO A 87 8.09 28.27 2.49
N PHE A 88 8.73 29.37 2.73
CA PHE A 88 9.04 29.83 4.09
C PHE A 88 8.00 30.83 4.63
N THR A 89 7.20 31.41 3.77
CA THR A 89 6.31 32.52 4.13
C THR A 89 4.88 32.33 3.66
N GLU A 90 4.64 31.39 2.75
CA GLU A 90 3.34 31.17 2.13
C GLU A 90 2.85 29.75 2.35
N THR A 91 1.55 29.60 2.54
CA THR A 91 0.89 28.29 2.51
C THR A 91 0.37 28.04 1.10
N PRO A 92 0.74 26.90 0.47
CA PRO A 92 0.27 26.60 -0.87
C PRO A 92 -1.23 26.41 -0.92
N VAL A 93 -1.87 26.95 -1.96
CA VAL A 93 -3.31 26.89 -2.18
C VAL A 93 -3.58 25.98 -3.38
N GLU A 94 -4.50 25.04 -3.21
CA GLU A 94 -4.95 24.14 -4.28
C GLU A 94 -5.62 24.92 -5.41
N GLY A 95 -5.32 24.54 -6.64
CA GLY A 95 -5.78 25.24 -7.86
C GLY A 95 -4.96 26.50 -8.19
N VAL A 96 -4.11 26.97 -7.28
CA VAL A 96 -3.24 28.14 -7.51
C VAL A 96 -1.76 27.71 -7.56
N ASN A 97 -1.28 27.03 -6.54
CA ASN A 97 0.12 26.66 -6.41
C ASN A 97 0.35 25.17 -6.70
N TYR A 98 -0.66 24.35 -6.46
CA TYR A 98 -0.64 22.91 -6.74
C TYR A 98 -2.02 22.40 -7.12
N ARG A 99 -2.07 21.22 -7.70
CA ARG A 99 -3.28 20.41 -7.85
C ARG A 99 -2.92 18.92 -7.78
N LEU A 100 -3.85 18.11 -7.36
CA LEU A 100 -3.70 16.67 -7.39
C LEU A 100 -3.63 16.17 -8.82
N GLY A 101 -2.76 15.22 -9.09
CA GLY A 101 -2.67 14.59 -10.41
C GLY A 101 -3.94 13.83 -10.77
N PRO A 102 -4.20 13.57 -12.06
CA PRO A 102 -5.44 12.90 -12.52
C PRO A 102 -5.61 11.48 -11.98
N ASP A 103 -4.51 10.86 -11.58
CA ASP A 103 -4.47 9.51 -11.03
C ASP A 103 -4.11 9.49 -9.53
N PHE A 104 -4.19 10.64 -8.86
CA PHE A 104 -3.94 10.71 -7.43
C PHE A 104 -4.88 9.78 -6.66
N GLY A 105 -4.35 9.03 -5.71
CA GLY A 105 -5.10 8.04 -4.92
C GLY A 105 -5.37 6.71 -5.62
N LYS A 106 -5.17 6.60 -6.95
CA LYS A 106 -5.31 5.33 -7.66
C LYS A 106 -4.06 4.46 -7.50
N ALA A 107 -4.22 3.16 -7.68
CA ALA A 107 -3.09 2.24 -7.68
C ALA A 107 -2.09 2.59 -8.79
N ILE A 108 -0.80 2.64 -8.45
CA ILE A 108 0.27 2.95 -9.42
C ILE A 108 0.54 1.80 -10.40
N SER A 109 0.17 0.58 -10.05
CA SER A 109 0.35 -0.63 -10.86
C SER A 109 -0.52 -1.77 -10.34
N ALA A 110 -0.56 -2.88 -11.05
CA ALA A 110 -1.25 -4.09 -10.59
C ALA A 110 -0.66 -4.65 -9.28
N SER A 111 0.63 -4.44 -9.03
CA SER A 111 1.29 -4.85 -7.78
C SER A 111 1.08 -3.89 -6.60
N ALA A 112 0.39 -2.78 -6.81
CA ALA A 112 0.03 -1.83 -5.78
C ALA A 112 -1.29 -2.16 -5.08
N TYR A 113 -1.91 -3.28 -5.43
CA TYR A 113 -3.02 -3.85 -4.69
C TYR A 113 -2.55 -4.89 -3.69
N GLN A 114 -3.35 -5.10 -2.66
CA GLN A 114 -3.18 -6.21 -1.73
C GLN A 114 -3.04 -7.53 -2.51
N THR A 115 -2.20 -8.44 -2.01
CA THR A 115 -1.98 -9.75 -2.63
C THR A 115 -3.32 -10.47 -2.85
N PRO A 116 -3.62 -10.90 -4.09
CA PRO A 116 -4.87 -11.58 -4.40
C PRO A 116 -4.94 -12.93 -3.72
N ARG A 117 -6.15 -13.48 -3.65
CA ARG A 117 -6.40 -14.80 -3.08
C ARG A 117 -5.55 -15.86 -3.77
N SER A 118 -4.87 -16.67 -2.95
CA SER A 118 -4.08 -17.79 -3.42
C SER A 118 -4.43 -19.09 -2.69
N PHE A 119 -4.19 -20.21 -3.35
CA PHE A 119 -4.50 -21.54 -2.85
C PHE A 119 -3.27 -22.42 -2.86
N TYR A 120 -3.01 -23.10 -1.74
CA TYR A 120 -1.94 -24.08 -1.62
C TYR A 120 -2.51 -25.41 -1.16
N PHE A 121 -2.14 -26.46 -1.85
CA PHE A 121 -2.51 -27.83 -1.53
C PHE A 121 -1.25 -28.64 -1.31
N SER A 122 -1.21 -29.41 -0.26
CA SER A 122 -0.20 -30.43 -0.06
C SER A 122 -0.82 -31.68 0.55
N GLY A 123 -0.34 -32.84 0.15
CA GLY A 123 -0.79 -34.10 0.68
C GLY A 123 0.28 -35.18 0.52
N GLY A 124 0.25 -36.16 1.38
CA GLY A 124 1.23 -37.24 1.35
C GLY A 124 0.91 -38.33 2.36
N PHE A 125 1.76 -39.35 2.35
CA PHE A 125 1.72 -40.44 3.29
C PHE A 125 2.90 -40.35 4.26
N ARG A 126 2.65 -40.71 5.50
CA ARG A 126 3.66 -40.87 6.55
C ARG A 126 3.59 -42.30 7.06
N PHE A 127 4.74 -42.93 7.24
CA PHE A 127 4.88 -44.31 7.70
C PHE A 127 5.61 -44.38 9.07
#